data_085f7e88c30fd9b137f199b3bf0d4a45
#
_entry.id   085f7e88c30fd9b137f199b3bf0d4a45
#
_cell.length_a   1.000
_cell.length_b   1.000
_cell.length_c   1.000
_cell.angle_alpha   90.00
_cell.angle_beta   90.00
_cell.angle_gamma   90.00
#
_symmetry.space_group_name_H-M   'P 1'
#
loop_
_entity.id
_entity.type
_entity.pdbx_description
1 polymer ?
#
loop_
_entity_poly.entity_id
_entity_poly.type
_entity_poly.pdbx_seq_one_letter_code
_entity_poly.pdbx_strand_id
1 'polypeptide(L)'
;MSYFYLDSSALAKRYLTEIGSSWIATLMKPATENTIVVAEITRVEVAAAIAARHRAAISISRTERDELLRLLLLHFDTEYVITQLTAPVVSLAVRLTQNHRLRGYDAVQLATALDTQATARAAGLPGMIFLAADNDLVLAARAEGLAADNPNLHS
;
A
#
# COMPACT_ATOMS: atom_id res chain seq x y z
N MET A 1 5.09 17.09 -6.52
CA MET A 1 4.10 16.62 -5.52
C MET A 1 3.06 15.72 -6.19
N SER A 2 2.93 14.51 -5.73
CA SER A 2 1.95 13.53 -6.23
C SER A 2 1.31 12.77 -5.06
N TYR A 3 0.14 12.18 -5.32
CA TYR A 3 -0.55 11.33 -4.35
C TYR A 3 -0.35 9.87 -4.75
N PHE A 4 0.12 9.06 -3.83
CA PHE A 4 0.34 7.64 -4.01
C PHE A 4 -0.46 6.85 -2.97
N TYR A 5 -1.26 5.90 -3.42
CA TYR A 5 -1.85 4.90 -2.54
C TYR A 5 -0.99 3.65 -2.60
N LEU A 6 -0.47 3.21 -1.46
CA LEU A 6 0.34 2.01 -1.37
C LEU A 6 -0.46 0.89 -0.70
N ASP A 7 -0.57 -0.24 -1.40
CA ASP A 7 -1.00 -1.47 -0.75
C ASP A 7 0.11 -2.02 0.16
N SER A 8 -0.17 -3.09 0.91
CA SER A 8 0.79 -3.67 1.84
C SER A 8 2.04 -4.22 1.16
N SER A 9 1.93 -4.76 -0.06
CA SER A 9 3.08 -5.29 -0.80
C SER A 9 4.04 -4.19 -1.27
N ALA A 10 3.51 -3.02 -1.62
CA ALA A 10 4.31 -1.84 -1.97
C ALA A 10 4.90 -1.18 -0.72
N LEU A 11 4.11 -1.00 0.34
CA LEU A 11 4.58 -0.34 1.56
C LEU A 11 5.64 -1.18 2.30
N ALA A 12 5.54 -2.51 2.29
CA ALA A 12 6.51 -3.40 2.92
C ALA A 12 7.94 -3.17 2.40
N LYS A 13 8.09 -2.72 1.15
CA LYS A 13 9.40 -2.41 0.53
C LYS A 13 10.14 -1.24 1.18
N ARG A 14 9.45 -0.41 1.94
CA ARG A 14 10.08 0.62 2.76
C ARG A 14 10.85 0.03 3.94
N TYR A 15 10.37 -1.08 4.47
CA TYR A 15 10.88 -1.70 5.70
C TYR A 15 11.73 -2.94 5.44
N LEU A 16 11.39 -3.68 4.40
CA LEU A 16 12.08 -4.91 4.00
C LEU A 16 12.77 -4.69 2.66
N THR A 17 14.07 -5.02 2.59
CA THR A 17 14.84 -4.88 1.34
C THR A 17 14.39 -5.92 0.33
N GLU A 18 13.81 -5.46 -0.75
CA GLU A 18 13.26 -6.24 -1.86
C GLU A 18 13.48 -5.49 -3.19
N ILE A 19 13.16 -6.15 -4.32
CA ILE A 19 13.10 -5.47 -5.63
C ILE A 19 12.14 -4.28 -5.51
N GLY A 20 12.56 -3.11 -6.01
CA GLY A 20 11.76 -1.88 -5.96
C GLY A 20 11.87 -1.07 -4.67
N SER A 21 12.58 -1.56 -3.64
CA SER A 21 12.75 -0.83 -2.38
C SER A 21 13.40 0.54 -2.57
N SER A 22 14.43 0.64 -3.41
CA SER A 22 15.12 1.90 -3.70
C SER A 22 14.18 2.92 -4.34
N TRP A 23 13.32 2.47 -5.25
CA TRP A 23 12.35 3.33 -5.90
C TRP A 23 11.29 3.82 -4.91
N ILE A 24 10.71 2.93 -4.10
CA ILE A 24 9.77 3.31 -3.02
C ILE A 24 10.41 4.33 -2.07
N ALA A 25 11.65 4.11 -1.64
CA ALA A 25 12.37 5.05 -0.79
C ALA A 25 12.53 6.44 -1.44
N THR A 26 12.70 6.48 -2.77
CA THR A 26 12.80 7.74 -3.52
C THR A 26 11.48 8.50 -3.50
N LEU A 27 10.34 7.82 -3.67
CA LEU A 27 9.01 8.45 -3.61
C LEU A 27 8.68 9.05 -2.23
N MET A 28 9.26 8.49 -1.18
CA MET A 28 9.00 8.88 0.22
C MET A 28 9.98 9.90 0.77
N LYS A 29 10.90 10.43 -0.05
CA LYS A 29 11.79 11.51 0.40
C LYS A 29 10.99 12.78 0.69
N PRO A 30 11.23 13.47 1.81
CA PRO A 30 10.53 14.73 2.14
C PRO A 30 10.62 15.78 1.01
N ALA A 31 11.74 15.83 0.31
CA ALA A 31 11.96 16.77 -0.80
C ALA A 31 11.02 16.56 -2.00
N THR A 32 10.33 15.42 -2.11
CA THR A 32 9.35 15.18 -3.19
C THR A 32 8.00 15.80 -2.90
N GLU A 33 7.72 16.12 -1.65
CA GLU A 33 6.42 16.59 -1.16
C GLU A 33 5.26 15.66 -1.55
N ASN A 34 5.54 14.38 -1.78
CA ASN A 34 4.53 13.40 -2.11
C ASN A 34 3.67 13.07 -0.89
N THR A 35 2.39 12.88 -1.12
CA THR A 35 1.46 12.40 -0.11
C THR A 35 1.29 10.88 -0.26
N ILE A 36 1.59 10.15 0.80
CA ILE A 36 1.45 8.70 0.85
C ILE A 36 0.17 8.35 1.60
N VAL A 37 -0.73 7.67 0.91
CA VAL A 37 -2.04 7.24 1.42
C VAL A 37 -2.01 5.73 1.62
N VAL A 38 -2.49 5.26 2.75
CA VAL A 38 -2.54 3.84 3.11
C VAL A 38 -3.86 3.50 3.81
N ALA A 39 -4.32 2.27 3.68
CA ALA A 39 -5.41 1.78 4.49
C ALA A 39 -4.94 1.47 5.91
N GLU A 40 -5.82 1.64 6.90
CA GLU A 40 -5.52 1.27 8.30
C GLU A 40 -5.11 -0.20 8.42
N ILE A 41 -5.74 -1.09 7.65
CA ILE A 41 -5.42 -2.52 7.63
C ILE A 41 -3.99 -2.81 7.17
N THR A 42 -3.39 -1.93 6.37
CA THR A 42 -2.01 -2.08 5.89
C THR A 42 -1.00 -2.11 7.04
N ARG A 43 -1.30 -1.45 8.14
CA ARG A 43 -0.50 -1.51 9.38
C ARG A 43 -0.32 -2.97 9.85
N VAL A 44 -1.39 -3.75 9.88
CA VAL A 44 -1.38 -5.15 10.30
C VAL A 44 -0.66 -6.03 9.29
N GLU A 45 -0.92 -5.82 8.00
CA GLU A 45 -0.33 -6.63 6.93
C GLU A 45 1.19 -6.45 6.84
N VAL A 46 1.70 -5.22 6.95
CA VAL A 46 3.15 -4.97 6.94
C VAL A 46 3.80 -5.47 8.22
N ALA A 47 3.16 -5.31 9.39
CA ALA A 47 3.64 -5.91 10.64
C ALA A 47 3.76 -7.44 10.53
N ALA A 48 2.77 -8.09 9.90
CA ALA A 48 2.81 -9.53 9.63
C ALA A 48 3.94 -9.92 8.68
N ALA A 49 4.20 -9.11 7.64
CA ALA A 49 5.32 -9.34 6.71
C ALA A 49 6.68 -9.23 7.41
N ILE A 50 6.87 -8.26 8.30
CA ILE A 50 8.08 -8.11 9.11
C ILE A 50 8.27 -9.35 10.02
N ALA A 51 7.21 -9.80 10.69
CA ALA A 51 7.24 -10.99 11.53
C ALA A 51 7.56 -12.26 10.72
N ALA A 52 6.99 -12.38 9.51
CA ALA A 52 7.26 -13.50 8.61
C ALA A 52 8.73 -13.51 8.16
N ARG A 53 9.31 -12.34 7.84
CA ARG A 53 10.74 -12.22 7.47
C ARG A 53 11.65 -12.66 8.61
N HIS A 54 11.30 -12.36 9.86
CA HIS A 54 12.05 -12.82 11.02
C HIS A 54 12.02 -14.34 11.19
N ARG A 55 10.93 -15.00 10.80
CA ARG A 55 10.78 -16.47 10.84
C ARG A 55 11.33 -17.19 9.62
N ALA A 56 11.76 -16.48 8.59
CA ALA A 56 12.24 -17.07 7.35
C ALA A 56 13.64 -17.69 7.50
N ALA A 57 14.03 -18.57 6.55
CA ALA A 57 15.35 -19.22 6.55
C ALA A 57 16.49 -18.20 6.40
N ILE A 58 16.30 -17.14 5.59
CA ILE A 58 17.17 -15.96 5.54
C ILE A 58 16.42 -14.86 6.28
N SER A 59 16.67 -14.78 7.59
CA SER A 59 15.89 -13.93 8.48
C SER A 59 16.62 -12.65 8.87
N ILE A 60 15.83 -11.69 9.32
CA ILE A 60 16.31 -10.54 10.09
C ILE A 60 16.40 -10.94 11.59
N SER A 61 17.27 -10.28 12.33
CA SER A 61 17.42 -10.49 13.77
C SER A 61 16.17 -10.01 14.52
N ARG A 62 16.05 -10.43 15.79
CA ARG A 62 14.99 -9.93 16.67
C ARG A 62 15.07 -8.41 16.85
N THR A 63 16.28 -7.88 17.01
CA THR A 63 16.52 -6.44 17.17
C THR A 63 16.08 -5.68 15.92
N GLU A 64 16.42 -6.18 14.72
CA GLU A 64 15.98 -5.58 13.46
C GLU A 64 14.47 -5.63 13.30
N ARG A 65 13.84 -6.78 13.61
CA ARG A 65 12.38 -6.92 13.59
C ARG A 65 11.71 -5.87 14.50
N ASP A 66 12.17 -5.75 15.73
CA ASP A 66 11.58 -4.85 16.72
C ASP A 66 11.77 -3.38 16.31
N GLU A 67 12.92 -3.02 15.73
CA GLU A 67 13.16 -1.68 15.21
C GLU A 67 12.30 -1.36 13.98
N LEU A 68 12.16 -2.30 13.04
CA LEU A 68 11.30 -2.11 11.87
C LEU A 68 9.84 -1.94 12.27
N LEU A 69 9.35 -2.73 13.24
CA LEU A 69 8.00 -2.58 13.77
C LEU A 69 7.81 -1.22 14.44
N ARG A 70 8.78 -0.77 15.23
CA ARG A 70 8.76 0.57 15.86
C ARG A 70 8.66 1.68 14.80
N LEU A 71 9.46 1.61 13.75
CA LEU A 71 9.45 2.58 12.65
C LEU A 71 8.11 2.54 11.89
N LEU A 72 7.58 1.37 11.60
CA LEU A 72 6.27 1.23 10.95
C LEU A 72 5.19 1.97 11.74
N LEU A 73 5.10 1.72 13.04
CA LEU A 73 4.08 2.35 13.89
C LEU A 73 4.28 3.86 13.98
N LEU A 74 5.52 4.33 14.11
CA LEU A 74 5.84 5.75 14.11
C LEU A 74 5.40 6.43 12.80
N HIS A 75 5.69 5.83 11.64
CA HIS A 75 5.32 6.41 10.34
C HIS A 75 3.79 6.44 10.14
N PHE A 76 3.06 5.44 10.64
CA PHE A 76 1.60 5.49 10.65
C PHE A 76 1.05 6.65 11.49
N ASP A 77 1.71 6.98 12.57
CA ASP A 77 1.28 8.08 13.44
C ASP A 77 1.69 9.47 12.94
N THR A 78 2.71 9.56 12.07
CA THR A 78 3.35 10.86 11.75
C THR A 78 3.46 11.21 10.28
N GLU A 79 3.44 10.23 9.36
CA GLU A 79 3.76 10.48 7.96
C GLU A 79 2.64 10.16 6.98
N TYR A 80 1.86 9.09 7.22
CA TYR A 80 0.88 8.62 6.24
C TYR A 80 -0.49 9.26 6.43
N VAL A 81 -1.18 9.48 5.33
CA VAL A 81 -2.63 9.71 5.32
C VAL A 81 -3.32 8.36 5.40
N ILE A 82 -4.05 8.13 6.47
CA ILE A 82 -4.67 6.82 6.76
C ILE A 82 -6.14 6.84 6.38
N THR A 83 -6.58 5.85 5.61
CA THR A 83 -7.99 5.66 5.26
C THR A 83 -8.58 4.48 6.02
N GLN A 84 -9.84 4.63 6.44
CA GLN A 84 -10.54 3.65 7.26
C GLN A 84 -11.30 2.63 6.42
N LEU A 85 -11.43 1.41 6.94
CA LEU A 85 -12.30 0.40 6.38
C LEU A 85 -13.76 0.70 6.78
N THR A 86 -14.57 1.07 5.80
CA THR A 86 -15.99 1.39 5.99
C THR A 86 -16.90 0.31 5.41
N ALA A 87 -18.17 0.27 5.79
CA ALA A 87 -19.13 -0.68 5.23
C ALA A 87 -19.29 -0.55 3.70
N PRO A 88 -19.35 0.64 3.09
CA PRO A 88 -19.35 0.79 1.64
C PRO A 88 -18.08 0.23 0.96
N VAL A 89 -16.90 0.40 1.56
CA VAL A 89 -15.64 -0.16 1.06
C VAL A 89 -15.67 -1.69 1.09
N VAL A 90 -16.18 -2.30 2.16
CA VAL A 90 -16.35 -3.75 2.25
C VAL A 90 -17.28 -4.27 1.16
N SER A 91 -18.42 -3.60 0.93
CA SER A 91 -19.35 -3.97 -0.15
C SER A 91 -18.72 -3.85 -1.54
N LEU A 92 -17.93 -2.82 -1.78
CA LEU A 92 -17.17 -2.66 -3.02
C LEU A 92 -16.12 -3.78 -3.18
N ALA A 93 -15.39 -4.12 -2.12
CA ALA A 93 -14.42 -5.20 -2.14
C ALA A 93 -15.06 -6.54 -2.52
N VAL A 94 -16.24 -6.85 -1.97
CA VAL A 94 -17.00 -8.05 -2.35
C VAL A 94 -17.27 -8.09 -3.85
N ARG A 95 -17.72 -6.98 -4.45
CA ARG A 95 -17.96 -6.90 -5.90
C ARG A 95 -16.68 -7.09 -6.70
N LEU A 96 -15.57 -6.51 -6.26
CA LEU A 96 -14.28 -6.61 -6.95
C LEU A 96 -13.77 -8.06 -6.99
N THR A 97 -14.02 -8.86 -5.95
CA THR A 97 -13.65 -10.29 -5.96
C THR A 97 -14.41 -11.11 -7.00
N GLN A 98 -15.62 -10.67 -7.40
CA GLN A 98 -16.41 -11.34 -8.43
C GLN A 98 -16.00 -10.90 -9.84
N ASN A 99 -15.48 -9.69 -9.99
CA ASN A 99 -15.13 -9.12 -11.29
C ASN A 99 -13.66 -9.34 -11.67
N HIS A 100 -12.80 -9.58 -10.68
CA HIS A 100 -11.35 -9.71 -10.86
C HIS A 100 -10.82 -10.91 -10.08
N ARG A 101 -9.70 -11.45 -10.54
CA ARG A 101 -8.99 -12.52 -9.85
C ARG A 101 -8.17 -11.93 -8.71
N LEU A 102 -8.83 -11.62 -7.59
CA LEU A 102 -8.23 -11.01 -6.41
C LEU A 102 -8.48 -11.86 -5.16
N ARG A 103 -7.51 -11.88 -4.27
CA ARG A 103 -7.71 -12.34 -2.88
C ARG A 103 -8.51 -11.29 -2.11
N GLY A 104 -9.12 -11.70 -1.00
CA GLY A 104 -9.94 -10.81 -0.19
C GLY A 104 -9.22 -9.53 0.24
N TYR A 105 -7.99 -9.62 0.72
CA TYR A 105 -7.20 -8.44 1.13
C TYR A 105 -6.84 -7.53 -0.06
N ASP A 106 -6.51 -8.10 -1.22
CA ASP A 106 -6.25 -7.32 -2.43
C ASP A 106 -7.47 -6.52 -2.86
N ALA A 107 -8.65 -7.16 -2.79
CA ALA A 107 -9.92 -6.51 -3.08
C ALA A 107 -10.23 -5.37 -2.07
N VAL A 108 -9.92 -5.56 -0.79
CA VAL A 108 -10.06 -4.52 0.24
C VAL A 108 -9.12 -3.35 -0.05
N GLN A 109 -7.87 -3.60 -0.40
CA GLN A 109 -6.89 -2.56 -0.75
C GLN A 109 -7.37 -1.75 -1.97
N LEU A 110 -7.81 -2.44 -3.03
CA LEU A 110 -8.31 -1.78 -4.24
C LEU A 110 -9.59 -0.98 -3.97
N ALA A 111 -10.55 -1.55 -3.23
CA ALA A 111 -11.78 -0.86 -2.87
C ALA A 111 -11.51 0.40 -2.05
N THR A 112 -10.58 0.33 -1.10
CA THR A 112 -10.18 1.48 -0.28
C THR A 112 -9.55 2.58 -1.14
N ALA A 113 -8.69 2.23 -2.09
CA ALA A 113 -8.07 3.18 -3.01
C ALA A 113 -9.12 3.86 -3.92
N LEU A 114 -10.08 3.09 -4.45
CA LEU A 114 -11.15 3.62 -5.30
C LEU A 114 -12.05 4.60 -4.54
N ASP A 115 -12.45 4.26 -3.33
CA ASP A 115 -13.26 5.13 -2.46
C ASP A 115 -12.52 6.42 -2.09
N THR A 116 -11.24 6.29 -1.73
CA THR A 116 -10.38 7.43 -1.41
C THR A 116 -10.20 8.34 -2.62
N GLN A 117 -9.99 7.78 -3.81
CA GLN A 117 -9.87 8.57 -5.03
C GLN A 117 -11.17 9.31 -5.37
N ALA A 118 -12.32 8.65 -5.21
CA ALA A 118 -13.63 9.30 -5.43
C ALA A 118 -13.81 10.48 -4.49
N THR A 119 -13.48 10.32 -3.21
CA THR A 119 -13.53 11.38 -2.21
C THR A 119 -12.56 12.53 -2.55
N ALA A 120 -11.33 12.21 -2.92
CA ALA A 120 -10.32 13.20 -3.30
C ALA A 120 -10.77 14.02 -4.54
N ARG A 121 -11.28 13.35 -5.56
CA ARG A 121 -11.81 14.01 -6.76
C ARG A 121 -12.99 14.94 -6.46
N ALA A 122 -13.91 14.50 -5.61
CA ALA A 122 -15.02 15.33 -5.17
C ALA A 122 -14.57 16.59 -4.44
N ALA A 123 -13.41 16.54 -3.75
CA ALA A 123 -12.76 17.67 -3.10
C ALA A 123 -11.85 18.49 -4.05
N GLY A 124 -11.80 18.18 -5.34
CA GLY A 124 -10.96 18.87 -6.33
C GLY A 124 -9.46 18.54 -6.23
N LEU A 125 -9.09 17.46 -5.55
CA LEU A 125 -7.70 17.03 -5.43
C LEU A 125 -7.24 16.23 -6.66
N PRO A 126 -5.94 16.19 -6.95
CA PRO A 126 -5.38 15.36 -8.01
C PRO A 126 -5.69 13.88 -7.83
N GLY A 127 -5.68 13.13 -8.93
CA GLY A 127 -5.80 11.68 -8.89
C GLY A 127 -4.60 11.01 -8.21
N MET A 128 -4.85 9.84 -7.63
CA MET A 128 -3.81 9.02 -7.01
C MET A 128 -3.24 8.00 -7.98
N ILE A 129 -1.99 7.63 -7.73
CA ILE A 129 -1.34 6.48 -8.36
C ILE A 129 -1.36 5.32 -7.35
N PHE A 130 -2.00 4.22 -7.74
CA PHE A 130 -2.07 3.00 -6.94
C PHE A 130 -0.80 2.17 -7.13
N LEU A 131 -0.12 1.80 -6.06
CA LEU A 131 1.09 1.00 -6.09
C LEU A 131 0.89 -0.36 -5.41
N ALA A 132 1.16 -1.42 -6.15
CA ALA A 132 1.13 -2.79 -5.66
C ALA A 132 2.20 -3.64 -6.35
N ALA A 133 2.82 -4.57 -5.62
CA ALA A 133 3.82 -5.48 -6.19
C ALA A 133 3.21 -6.73 -6.87
N ASP A 134 1.90 -6.78 -6.98
CA ASP A 134 1.13 -7.84 -7.62
C ASP A 134 0.56 -7.37 -8.95
N ASN A 135 0.90 -8.06 -10.06
CA ASN A 135 0.47 -7.68 -11.40
C ASN A 135 -1.05 -7.82 -11.59
N ASP A 136 -1.68 -8.84 -11.01
CA ASP A 136 -3.13 -9.04 -11.13
C ASP A 136 -3.87 -7.89 -10.45
N LEU A 137 -3.38 -7.44 -9.30
CA LEU A 137 -3.93 -6.29 -8.58
C LEU A 137 -3.72 -4.97 -9.34
N VAL A 138 -2.55 -4.77 -9.94
CA VAL A 138 -2.28 -3.59 -10.81
C VAL A 138 -3.20 -3.57 -12.03
N LEU A 139 -3.41 -4.72 -12.68
CA LEU A 139 -4.32 -4.83 -13.82
C LEU A 139 -5.77 -4.55 -13.41
N ALA A 140 -6.22 -5.08 -12.27
CA ALA A 140 -7.55 -4.80 -11.74
C ALA A 140 -7.72 -3.29 -11.42
N ALA A 141 -6.73 -2.66 -10.80
CA ALA A 141 -6.76 -1.24 -10.50
C ALA A 141 -6.89 -0.38 -11.77
N ARG A 142 -6.15 -0.71 -12.82
CA ARG A 142 -6.25 -0.05 -14.12
C ARG A 142 -7.62 -0.26 -14.78
N ALA A 143 -8.17 -1.46 -14.72
CA ALA A 143 -9.50 -1.78 -15.24
C ALA A 143 -10.60 -0.99 -14.53
N GLU A 144 -10.43 -0.70 -13.24
CA GLU A 144 -11.33 0.14 -12.45
C GLU A 144 -11.05 1.66 -12.60
N GLY A 145 -10.11 2.06 -13.44
CA GLY A 145 -9.86 3.45 -13.79
C GLY A 145 -8.83 4.18 -12.92
N LEU A 146 -8.06 3.46 -12.10
CA LEU A 146 -6.91 4.04 -11.39
C LEU A 146 -5.67 4.07 -12.30
N ALA A 147 -4.86 5.13 -12.19
CA ALA A 147 -3.45 5.03 -12.54
C ALA A 147 -2.80 4.06 -11.57
N ALA A 148 -2.05 3.09 -12.06
CA ALA A 148 -1.44 2.07 -11.21
C ALA A 148 -0.07 1.63 -11.74
N ASP A 149 0.84 1.28 -10.82
CA ASP A 149 2.18 0.82 -11.15
C ASP A 149 2.67 -0.26 -10.18
N ASN A 150 3.67 -1.01 -10.63
CA ASN A 150 4.28 -2.08 -9.86
C ASN A 150 5.71 -1.70 -9.48
N PRO A 151 6.03 -1.54 -8.19
CA PRO A 151 7.38 -1.21 -7.73
C PRO A 151 8.48 -2.18 -8.21
N ASN A 152 8.12 -3.44 -8.48
CA ASN A 152 9.07 -4.44 -8.96
C ASN A 152 9.60 -4.16 -10.38
N LEU A 153 8.98 -3.26 -11.11
CA LEU A 153 9.43 -2.84 -12.45
C LEU A 153 10.46 -1.70 -12.40
N HIS A 154 10.74 -1.19 -11.21
CA HIS A 154 11.69 -0.11 -10.95
C HIS A 154 12.85 -0.61 -10.09
N SER A 155 14.01 -0.79 -10.70
CA SER A 155 15.24 -1.22 -10.02
C SER A 155 16.14 -0.04 -9.68
#